data_5c1cce36acaf6763f9df041eede4393b
#
_entry.id   5c1cce36acaf6763f9df041eede4393b
#
_cell.length_a   1.000
_cell.length_b   1.000
_cell.length_c   1.000
_cell.angle_alpha   90.00
_cell.angle_beta   90.00
_cell.angle_gamma   90.00
#
_symmetry.space_group_name_H-M   'P 1'
#
loop_
_entity.id
_entity.type
_entity.pdbx_description
1 polymer ?
#
loop_
_entity_poly.entity_id
_entity_poly.type
_entity_poly.pdbx_seq_one_letter_code
_entity_poly.pdbx_strand_id
1 'polypeptide(L)'
;MKYCEHCGQENSSSSNFCQSCGKKMSTNNNSKQKKERQPQKKGSKKVLYSILAFLVIILAGAGYIFKDTLFYSKDTFMKEYNSALDNANSGNFSEAKNILNQIKDKYKYDDVNVEEDIRIVADLSTIDKLLQNENATELNTKVTEFKKDYKTSTSRFIESGNSLITDANTYKKYSDGLTEFNQYLDKDDITNAKTSLDTLKNYKFNSSKLSEKIKSNLADLEKKLDKQEKSIKDKQTAKAEEKAKEAQATATSGGISDNDTIPAGTSVVFSGAIANSTTYKEFRQTNAYKTIATNYVGFNATNAEIKACLEWLIQKGKEGYQALPSTEEYRSAFGR
;
A
#
# COMPACT_ATOMS: atom_id res chain seq x y z
N MET A 1 -15.78 69.43 -40.15
CA MET A 1 -15.86 68.32 -39.26
C MET A 1 -15.95 67.05 -40.09
N LYS A 2 -15.40 65.93 -39.66
CA LYS A 2 -15.53 64.61 -40.29
C LYS A 2 -15.84 63.54 -39.28
N TYR A 3 -16.62 62.55 -39.65
CA TYR A 3 -17.01 61.47 -38.79
C TYR A 3 -16.08 60.27 -38.98
N CYS A 4 -15.79 59.59 -37.91
CA CYS A 4 -14.99 58.38 -37.96
C CYS A 4 -15.80 57.25 -38.58
N GLU A 5 -15.31 56.63 -39.64
CA GLU A 5 -15.98 55.53 -40.33
C GLU A 5 -16.11 54.24 -39.47
N HIS A 6 -15.34 54.20 -38.38
CA HIS A 6 -15.31 53.03 -37.50
C HIS A 6 -16.23 53.13 -36.27
N CYS A 7 -16.37 54.32 -35.65
CA CYS A 7 -17.17 54.48 -34.43
C CYS A 7 -18.21 55.60 -34.51
N GLY A 8 -18.33 56.28 -35.64
CA GLY A 8 -19.30 57.35 -35.88
C GLY A 8 -18.98 58.66 -35.16
N GLN A 9 -17.94 58.76 -34.34
CA GLN A 9 -17.63 59.93 -33.55
C GLN A 9 -17.15 61.07 -34.45
N GLU A 10 -17.66 62.29 -34.16
CA GLU A 10 -17.25 63.50 -34.83
C GLU A 10 -15.83 63.96 -34.40
N ASN A 11 -15.03 64.33 -35.39
CA ASN A 11 -13.66 64.77 -35.20
C ASN A 11 -13.32 65.99 -36.03
N SER A 12 -12.26 66.72 -35.66
CA SER A 12 -11.77 67.82 -36.47
C SER A 12 -11.40 67.38 -37.89
N SER A 13 -11.72 68.21 -38.88
CA SER A 13 -11.39 67.93 -40.28
C SER A 13 -9.88 67.76 -40.56
N SER A 14 -9.05 68.24 -39.66
CA SER A 14 -7.56 68.12 -39.72
C SER A 14 -7.00 66.90 -39.01
N SER A 15 -7.84 66.16 -38.21
CA SER A 15 -7.35 65.01 -37.44
C SER A 15 -7.08 63.82 -38.31
N ASN A 16 -5.92 63.22 -38.19
CA ASN A 16 -5.53 62.01 -38.92
C ASN A 16 -5.95 60.71 -38.19
N PHE A 17 -6.30 60.82 -36.91
CA PHE A 17 -6.77 59.74 -36.07
C PHE A 17 -8.03 60.15 -35.32
N CYS A 18 -8.93 59.21 -35.09
CA CYS A 18 -10.12 59.43 -34.30
C CYS A 18 -9.75 59.61 -32.81
N GLN A 19 -10.17 60.67 -32.17
CA GLN A 19 -9.89 60.94 -30.78
C GLN A 19 -10.60 60.00 -29.79
N SER A 20 -11.66 59.31 -30.24
CA SER A 20 -12.42 58.40 -29.40
C SER A 20 -11.94 56.94 -29.54
N CYS A 21 -11.65 56.42 -30.75
CA CYS A 21 -11.29 55.04 -30.95
C CYS A 21 -9.85 54.82 -31.42
N GLY A 22 -9.06 55.88 -31.59
CA GLY A 22 -7.63 55.83 -32.00
C GLY A 22 -7.37 55.35 -33.44
N LYS A 23 -8.39 55.03 -34.21
CA LYS A 23 -8.19 54.52 -35.59
C LYS A 23 -7.92 55.66 -36.55
N LYS A 24 -7.06 55.40 -37.58
CA LYS A 24 -6.70 56.35 -38.63
C LYS A 24 -7.93 56.67 -39.50
N MET A 25 -8.13 57.96 -39.74
CA MET A 25 -9.23 58.48 -40.53
C MET A 25 -8.75 58.82 -41.95
N SER A 26 -9.58 58.47 -42.96
CA SER A 26 -9.25 58.78 -44.38
C SER A 26 -9.22 60.28 -44.61
N THR A 27 -8.12 60.79 -45.11
CA THR A 27 -8.01 62.17 -45.59
C THR A 27 -8.46 62.26 -47.05
N ASN A 28 -9.75 62.50 -47.25
CA ASN A 28 -10.22 62.81 -48.61
C ASN A 28 -9.80 64.26 -48.98
N ASN A 29 -8.64 64.43 -49.57
CA ASN A 29 -8.29 65.62 -50.29
C ASN A 29 -8.71 65.46 -51.74
N ASN A 30 -9.94 65.91 -51.99
CA ASN A 30 -10.39 66.17 -53.38
C ASN A 30 -9.66 67.39 -53.90
N SER A 31 -8.49 67.18 -54.52
CA SER A 31 -7.89 68.12 -55.45
C SER A 31 -7.96 67.51 -56.86
N LYS A 32 -8.78 68.11 -57.68
CA LYS A 32 -8.86 67.79 -59.13
C LYS A 32 -7.48 67.94 -59.74
N GLN A 33 -6.81 66.79 -60.04
CA GLN A 33 -5.67 66.79 -60.94
C GLN A 33 -6.03 66.06 -62.22
N LYS A 34 -5.81 66.78 -63.31
CA LYS A 34 -5.88 66.55 -64.73
C LYS A 34 -5.39 65.13 -65.09
N LYS A 35 -6.20 64.33 -65.74
CA LYS A 35 -5.87 63.06 -66.34
C LYS A 35 -4.75 63.24 -67.39
N GLU A 36 -3.55 62.93 -67.00
CA GLU A 36 -2.48 62.59 -67.92
C GLU A 36 -2.51 61.09 -68.16
N ARG A 37 -2.75 60.68 -69.39
CA ARG A 37 -2.79 59.28 -69.80
C ARG A 37 -1.39 58.70 -69.72
N GLN A 38 -1.09 57.99 -68.70
CA GLN A 38 0.08 57.10 -68.66
C GLN A 38 -0.20 55.84 -69.49
N PRO A 39 0.76 55.32 -70.26
CA PRO A 39 0.59 54.13 -71.07
C PRO A 39 0.40 52.91 -70.11
N GLN A 40 -0.60 52.10 -70.42
CA GLN A 40 -0.85 50.81 -69.82
C GLN A 40 0.44 49.96 -69.92
N LYS A 41 1.15 49.83 -68.86
CA LYS A 41 2.16 48.74 -68.72
C LYS A 41 1.40 47.41 -68.75
N LYS A 42 1.48 46.71 -69.90
CA LYS A 42 1.09 45.30 -69.96
C LYS A 42 1.73 44.57 -68.79
N GLY A 43 0.88 44.17 -67.81
CA GLY A 43 1.32 43.38 -66.69
C GLY A 43 2.14 42.19 -67.17
N SER A 44 3.39 42.19 -66.84
CA SER A 44 4.33 41.14 -67.29
C SER A 44 3.75 39.81 -66.82
N LYS A 45 3.50 38.87 -67.72
CA LYS A 45 3.06 37.48 -67.40
C LYS A 45 3.95 36.87 -66.29
N LYS A 46 5.19 37.38 -66.10
CA LYS A 46 6.11 37.01 -65.03
C LYS A 46 5.59 37.35 -63.64
N VAL A 47 4.86 38.50 -63.44
CA VAL A 47 4.28 38.87 -62.14
C VAL A 47 3.12 37.97 -61.82
N LEU A 48 2.27 37.60 -62.84
CA LEU A 48 1.18 36.66 -62.64
C LEU A 48 1.72 35.26 -62.26
N TYR A 49 2.79 34.79 -62.92
CA TYR A 49 3.41 33.51 -62.59
C TYR A 49 4.09 33.50 -61.20
N SER A 50 4.68 34.65 -60.77
CA SER A 50 5.22 34.74 -59.42
C SER A 50 4.19 34.71 -58.32
N ILE A 51 3.01 35.35 -58.56
CA ILE A 51 1.86 35.26 -57.59
C ILE A 51 1.28 33.85 -57.59
N LEU A 52 1.16 33.20 -58.75
CA LEU A 52 0.69 31.82 -58.82
C LEU A 52 1.66 30.84 -58.12
N ALA A 53 2.97 31.02 -58.35
CA ALA A 53 4.00 30.22 -57.65
C ALA A 53 3.97 30.41 -56.12
N PHE A 54 3.77 31.66 -55.65
CA PHE A 54 3.66 31.97 -54.24
C PHE A 54 2.39 31.37 -53.63
N LEU A 55 1.26 31.39 -54.32
CA LEU A 55 0.04 30.71 -53.91
C LEU A 55 0.19 29.20 -53.88
N VAL A 56 0.90 28.58 -54.80
CA VAL A 56 1.21 27.15 -54.80
C VAL A 56 2.07 26.78 -53.61
N ILE A 57 3.07 27.63 -53.29
CA ILE A 57 3.96 27.42 -52.10
C ILE A 57 3.14 27.54 -50.79
N ILE A 58 2.20 28.53 -50.71
CA ILE A 58 1.34 28.70 -49.55
C ILE A 58 0.39 27.50 -49.43
N LEU A 59 -0.21 27.05 -50.53
CA LEU A 59 -1.08 25.88 -50.53
C LEU A 59 -0.33 24.59 -50.23
N ALA A 60 0.90 24.42 -50.73
CA ALA A 60 1.77 23.29 -50.40
C ALA A 60 2.23 23.34 -48.94
N GLY A 61 2.60 24.55 -48.44
CA GLY A 61 2.95 24.77 -47.04
C GLY A 61 1.77 24.56 -46.07
N ALA A 62 0.59 25.09 -46.43
CA ALA A 62 -0.65 24.83 -45.71
C ALA A 62 -1.04 23.34 -45.76
N GLY A 63 -0.93 22.70 -46.94
CA GLY A 63 -1.15 21.25 -47.08
C GLY A 63 -0.17 20.42 -46.25
N TYR A 64 1.08 20.85 -46.08
CA TYR A 64 2.06 20.17 -45.23
C TYR A 64 1.75 20.37 -43.75
N ILE A 65 1.34 21.57 -43.33
CA ILE A 65 0.94 21.88 -41.95
C ILE A 65 -0.36 21.19 -41.54
N PHE A 66 -1.32 21.09 -42.49
CA PHE A 66 -2.63 20.47 -42.27
C PHE A 66 -2.71 19.01 -42.73
N LYS A 67 -1.60 18.41 -43.20
CA LYS A 67 -1.56 17.04 -43.70
C LYS A 67 -2.11 16.06 -42.66
N ASP A 68 -1.71 16.23 -41.38
CA ASP A 68 -2.09 15.33 -40.29
C ASP A 68 -3.56 15.53 -39.88
N THR A 69 -4.17 16.70 -40.20
CA THR A 69 -5.59 16.99 -39.89
C THR A 69 -6.54 16.66 -41.04
N LEU A 70 -6.09 16.86 -42.28
CA LEU A 70 -6.91 16.64 -43.47
C LEU A 70 -6.94 15.19 -43.95
N PHE A 71 -5.93 14.38 -43.58
CA PHE A 71 -5.80 12.99 -44.03
C PHE A 71 -5.78 11.98 -42.89
N TYR A 72 -6.16 12.37 -41.64
CA TYR A 72 -6.24 11.45 -40.52
C TYR A 72 -7.42 10.49 -40.74
N SER A 73 -7.11 9.29 -41.18
CA SER A 73 -8.10 8.29 -41.57
C SER A 73 -8.65 7.52 -40.37
N LYS A 74 -9.81 6.88 -40.53
CA LYS A 74 -10.37 5.93 -39.59
C LYS A 74 -9.36 4.83 -39.22
N ASP A 75 -8.62 4.31 -40.20
CA ASP A 75 -7.66 3.25 -39.99
C ASP A 75 -6.48 3.73 -39.14
N THR A 76 -6.01 4.96 -39.34
CA THR A 76 -4.97 5.58 -38.51
C THR A 76 -5.47 5.77 -37.08
N PHE A 77 -6.69 6.28 -36.92
CA PHE A 77 -7.33 6.41 -35.62
C PHE A 77 -7.41 5.06 -34.90
N MET A 78 -7.94 4.04 -35.56
CA MET A 78 -8.10 2.71 -34.94
C MET A 78 -6.77 2.06 -34.58
N LYS A 79 -5.72 2.29 -35.37
CA LYS A 79 -4.37 1.82 -35.06
C LYS A 79 -3.83 2.47 -33.78
N GLU A 80 -3.93 3.79 -33.65
CA GLU A 80 -3.49 4.52 -32.46
C GLU A 80 -4.39 4.20 -31.25
N TYR A 81 -5.69 4.07 -31.43
CA TYR A 81 -6.62 3.66 -30.38
C TYR A 81 -6.32 2.25 -29.86
N ASN A 82 -6.06 1.29 -30.74
CA ASN A 82 -5.65 -0.05 -30.33
C ASN A 82 -4.27 -0.04 -29.65
N SER A 83 -3.34 0.81 -30.08
CA SER A 83 -2.06 0.99 -29.38
C SER A 83 -2.25 1.51 -27.95
N ALA A 84 -3.20 2.44 -27.75
CA ALA A 84 -3.56 2.88 -26.40
C ALA A 84 -4.14 1.72 -25.56
N LEU A 85 -5.01 0.90 -26.15
CA LEU A 85 -5.59 -0.26 -25.49
C LEU A 85 -4.52 -1.31 -25.12
N ASP A 86 -3.57 -1.58 -26.02
CA ASP A 86 -2.45 -2.51 -25.76
C ASP A 86 -1.57 -2.00 -24.62
N ASN A 87 -1.32 -0.69 -24.55
CA ASN A 87 -0.62 -0.07 -23.43
C ASN A 87 -1.41 -0.24 -22.11
N ALA A 88 -2.73 0.00 -22.14
CA ALA A 88 -3.58 -0.20 -20.96
C ALA A 88 -3.60 -1.66 -20.51
N ASN A 89 -3.71 -2.62 -21.43
CA ASN A 89 -3.64 -4.06 -21.16
C ASN A 89 -2.30 -4.48 -20.55
N SER A 90 -1.23 -3.76 -20.88
CA SER A 90 0.11 -3.96 -20.32
C SER A 90 0.34 -3.21 -18.99
N GLY A 91 -0.67 -2.51 -18.46
CA GLY A 91 -0.57 -1.70 -17.25
C GLY A 91 0.08 -0.33 -17.46
N ASN A 92 0.39 0.06 -18.70
CA ASN A 92 1.00 1.35 -19.03
C ASN A 92 -0.07 2.45 -19.18
N PHE A 93 -0.89 2.66 -18.13
CA PHE A 93 -2.05 3.57 -18.18
C PHE A 93 -1.68 5.02 -18.51
N SER A 94 -0.52 5.50 -18.06
CA SER A 94 -0.05 6.85 -18.38
C SER A 94 0.20 7.03 -19.87
N GLU A 95 0.81 6.04 -20.54
CA GLU A 95 1.06 6.07 -21.98
C GLU A 95 -0.23 5.90 -22.78
N ALA A 96 -1.10 4.99 -22.36
CA ALA A 96 -2.44 4.85 -22.96
C ALA A 96 -3.21 6.19 -22.96
N LYS A 97 -3.20 6.90 -21.82
CA LYS A 97 -3.79 8.23 -21.69
C LYS A 97 -3.17 9.26 -22.64
N ASN A 98 -1.85 9.26 -22.77
CA ASN A 98 -1.14 10.16 -23.68
C ASN A 98 -1.57 9.95 -25.13
N ILE A 99 -1.64 8.69 -25.57
CA ILE A 99 -2.08 8.33 -26.93
C ILE A 99 -3.53 8.77 -27.14
N LEU A 100 -4.44 8.47 -26.21
CA LEU A 100 -5.85 8.87 -26.29
C LEU A 100 -6.01 10.39 -26.39
N ASN A 101 -5.23 11.17 -25.59
CA ASN A 101 -5.24 12.63 -25.68
C ASN A 101 -4.74 13.15 -27.02
N GLN A 102 -3.84 12.45 -27.71
CA GLN A 102 -3.34 12.83 -29.03
C GLN A 102 -4.39 12.61 -30.13
N ILE A 103 -5.29 11.62 -29.96
CA ILE A 103 -6.26 11.25 -30.98
C ILE A 103 -7.66 11.84 -30.78
N LYS A 104 -8.02 12.30 -29.58
CA LYS A 104 -9.37 12.69 -29.17
C LYS A 104 -10.07 13.70 -30.11
N ASP A 105 -9.30 14.63 -30.70
CA ASP A 105 -9.83 15.69 -31.56
C ASP A 105 -9.53 15.45 -33.05
N LYS A 106 -8.84 14.36 -33.41
CA LYS A 106 -8.38 14.10 -34.77
C LYS A 106 -9.43 13.39 -35.63
N TYR A 107 -10.30 12.59 -35.03
CA TYR A 107 -11.32 11.84 -35.72
C TYR A 107 -12.50 11.55 -34.78
N LYS A 108 -13.73 11.78 -35.26
CA LYS A 108 -14.96 11.38 -34.56
C LYS A 108 -15.37 10.00 -35.02
N TYR A 109 -15.48 9.10 -34.10
CA TYR A 109 -15.91 7.73 -34.32
C TYR A 109 -17.09 7.41 -33.42
N ASP A 110 -18.26 7.12 -34.00
CA ASP A 110 -19.53 7.01 -33.25
C ASP A 110 -19.57 5.85 -32.28
N ASP A 111 -18.75 4.79 -32.52
CA ASP A 111 -18.69 3.59 -31.65
C ASP A 111 -17.69 3.69 -30.50
N VAL A 112 -16.99 4.83 -30.38
CA VAL A 112 -15.92 4.99 -29.36
C VAL A 112 -16.05 6.34 -28.67
N ASN A 113 -16.13 6.34 -27.36
CA ASN A 113 -16.12 7.54 -26.52
C ASN A 113 -14.71 7.77 -25.93
N VAL A 114 -13.84 8.41 -26.74
CA VAL A 114 -12.44 8.66 -26.35
C VAL A 114 -12.33 9.50 -25.08
N GLU A 115 -13.25 10.44 -24.83
CA GLU A 115 -13.22 11.24 -23.60
C GLU A 115 -13.53 10.40 -22.36
N GLU A 116 -14.44 9.46 -22.46
CA GLU A 116 -14.71 8.49 -21.39
C GLU A 116 -13.50 7.58 -21.19
N ASP A 117 -12.90 7.08 -22.27
CA ASP A 117 -11.71 6.22 -22.21
C ASP A 117 -10.53 6.93 -21.53
N ILE A 118 -10.31 8.23 -21.80
CA ILE A 118 -9.31 9.06 -21.14
C ILE A 118 -9.55 9.13 -19.64
N ARG A 119 -10.82 9.29 -19.20
CA ARG A 119 -11.17 9.33 -17.78
C ARG A 119 -10.92 7.97 -17.12
N ILE A 120 -11.37 6.90 -17.75
CA ILE A 120 -11.16 5.52 -17.26
C ILE A 120 -9.67 5.26 -17.07
N VAL A 121 -8.85 5.52 -18.07
CA VAL A 121 -7.40 5.27 -18.02
C VAL A 121 -6.71 6.18 -17.00
N ALA A 122 -7.18 7.43 -16.81
CA ALA A 122 -6.68 8.33 -15.79
C ALA A 122 -6.96 7.81 -14.36
N ASP A 123 -8.16 7.27 -14.14
CA ASP A 123 -8.54 6.69 -12.86
C ASP A 123 -7.77 5.39 -12.59
N LEU A 124 -7.60 4.53 -13.61
CA LEU A 124 -6.73 3.34 -13.49
C LEU A 124 -5.28 3.72 -13.18
N SER A 125 -4.74 4.76 -13.82
CA SER A 125 -3.39 5.28 -13.50
C SER A 125 -3.28 5.78 -12.05
N THR A 126 -4.36 6.36 -11.52
CA THR A 126 -4.41 6.82 -10.13
C THR A 126 -4.45 5.63 -9.17
N ILE A 127 -5.29 4.62 -9.45
CA ILE A 127 -5.39 3.39 -8.68
C ILE A 127 -4.03 2.66 -8.65
N ASP A 128 -3.35 2.57 -9.80
CA ASP A 128 -2.02 1.94 -9.89
C ASP A 128 -0.99 2.66 -9.01
N LYS A 129 -0.95 3.99 -9.04
CA LYS A 129 -0.06 4.79 -8.18
C LYS A 129 -0.36 4.60 -6.70
N LEU A 130 -1.64 4.58 -6.31
CA LEU A 130 -2.04 4.36 -4.92
C LEU A 130 -1.64 2.96 -4.44
N LEU A 131 -1.78 1.96 -5.30
CA LEU A 131 -1.36 0.59 -5.01
C LEU A 131 0.17 0.49 -4.86
N GLN A 132 0.93 1.14 -5.75
CA GLN A 132 2.40 1.20 -5.65
C GLN A 132 2.89 1.93 -4.41
N ASN A 133 2.16 2.96 -3.96
CA ASN A 133 2.45 3.75 -2.75
C ASN A 133 1.89 3.15 -1.46
N GLU A 134 1.23 1.98 -1.54
CA GLU A 134 0.68 1.27 -0.38
C GLU A 134 -0.37 2.07 0.43
N ASN A 135 -1.07 3.01 -0.21
CA ASN A 135 -2.13 3.80 0.41
C ASN A 135 -3.48 3.06 0.37
N ALA A 136 -3.66 2.09 1.27
CA ALA A 136 -4.82 1.20 1.27
C ALA A 136 -6.17 1.94 1.45
N THR A 137 -6.20 3.01 2.23
CA THR A 137 -7.43 3.77 2.52
C THR A 137 -7.92 4.50 1.27
N GLU A 138 -7.04 5.27 0.65
CA GLU A 138 -7.37 6.05 -0.54
C GLU A 138 -7.60 5.14 -1.75
N LEU A 139 -6.82 4.05 -1.85
CA LEU A 139 -6.98 3.01 -2.86
C LEU A 139 -8.39 2.41 -2.84
N ASN A 140 -8.91 2.03 -1.66
CA ASN A 140 -10.25 1.48 -1.52
C ASN A 140 -11.34 2.47 -1.95
N THR A 141 -11.18 3.74 -1.59
CA THR A 141 -12.10 4.81 -2.02
C THR A 141 -12.11 4.93 -3.54
N LYS A 142 -10.94 5.03 -4.16
CA LYS A 142 -10.80 5.15 -5.62
C LYS A 142 -11.33 3.95 -6.39
N VAL A 143 -11.10 2.74 -5.91
CA VAL A 143 -11.67 1.51 -6.50
C VAL A 143 -13.20 1.51 -6.41
N THR A 144 -13.75 1.99 -5.31
CA THR A 144 -15.22 2.07 -5.12
C THR A 144 -15.84 3.12 -6.04
N GLU A 145 -15.24 4.30 -6.16
CA GLU A 145 -15.62 5.35 -7.10
C GLU A 145 -15.56 4.82 -8.54
N PHE A 146 -14.46 4.21 -8.95
CA PHE A 146 -14.29 3.63 -10.28
C PHE A 146 -15.41 2.65 -10.65
N LYS A 147 -15.70 1.70 -9.76
CA LYS A 147 -16.76 0.71 -9.98
C LYS A 147 -18.15 1.34 -10.08
N LYS A 148 -18.41 2.43 -9.35
CA LYS A 148 -19.67 3.17 -9.37
C LYS A 148 -19.81 3.97 -10.66
N ASP A 149 -18.78 4.73 -11.00
CA ASP A 149 -18.81 5.70 -12.10
C ASP A 149 -18.85 5.01 -13.47
N TYR A 150 -18.23 3.83 -13.59
CA TYR A 150 -18.16 3.08 -14.86
C TYR A 150 -19.01 1.80 -14.86
N LYS A 151 -19.98 1.68 -13.95
CA LYS A 151 -20.84 0.48 -13.84
C LYS A 151 -21.55 0.08 -15.14
N THR A 152 -21.97 1.06 -15.94
CA THR A 152 -22.71 0.87 -17.19
C THR A 152 -21.89 1.18 -18.43
N SER A 153 -20.62 1.49 -18.29
CA SER A 153 -19.73 1.77 -19.40
C SER A 153 -19.46 0.52 -20.23
N THR A 154 -19.42 0.67 -21.55
CA THR A 154 -19.04 -0.37 -22.50
C THR A 154 -17.62 -0.20 -23.02
N SER A 155 -16.84 0.69 -22.43
CA SER A 155 -15.46 0.93 -22.81
C SER A 155 -14.58 -0.32 -22.63
N ARG A 156 -13.79 -0.62 -23.65
CA ARG A 156 -12.80 -1.73 -23.62
C ARG A 156 -11.69 -1.51 -22.58
N PHE A 157 -11.44 -0.27 -22.19
CA PHE A 157 -10.43 0.06 -21.17
C PHE A 157 -10.81 -0.38 -19.75
N ILE A 158 -12.09 -0.66 -19.47
CA ILE A 158 -12.51 -1.25 -18.19
C ILE A 158 -11.93 -2.63 -18.02
N GLU A 159 -11.96 -3.46 -19.07
CA GLU A 159 -11.41 -4.81 -19.03
C GLU A 159 -9.90 -4.80 -18.78
N SER A 160 -9.18 -3.82 -19.35
CA SER A 160 -7.75 -3.61 -19.09
C SER A 160 -7.42 -3.34 -17.62
N GLY A 161 -8.37 -2.79 -16.86
CA GLY A 161 -8.23 -2.51 -15.43
C GLY A 161 -8.53 -3.69 -14.49
N ASN A 162 -9.10 -4.79 -14.99
CA ASN A 162 -9.60 -5.88 -14.12
C ASN A 162 -8.52 -6.50 -13.21
N SER A 163 -7.33 -6.75 -13.75
CA SER A 163 -6.20 -7.26 -12.95
C SER A 163 -5.78 -6.27 -11.87
N LEU A 164 -5.68 -4.99 -12.21
CA LEU A 164 -5.31 -3.94 -11.26
C LEU A 164 -6.37 -3.78 -10.16
N ILE A 165 -7.65 -3.79 -10.52
CA ILE A 165 -8.77 -3.71 -9.55
C ILE A 165 -8.79 -4.94 -8.63
N THR A 166 -8.46 -6.11 -9.16
CA THR A 166 -8.34 -7.35 -8.37
C THR A 166 -7.18 -7.24 -7.38
N ASP A 167 -6.02 -6.78 -7.83
CA ASP A 167 -4.84 -6.55 -6.99
C ASP A 167 -5.11 -5.50 -5.91
N ALA A 168 -5.80 -4.42 -6.25
CA ALA A 168 -6.18 -3.37 -5.29
C ALA A 168 -7.13 -3.90 -4.19
N ASN A 169 -8.14 -4.70 -4.54
CA ASN A 169 -9.02 -5.33 -3.56
C ASN A 169 -8.27 -6.36 -2.67
N THR A 170 -7.35 -7.10 -3.27
CA THR A 170 -6.50 -8.07 -2.55
C THR A 170 -5.54 -7.35 -1.62
N TYR A 171 -4.96 -6.22 -2.06
CA TYR A 171 -4.07 -5.40 -1.25
C TYR A 171 -4.78 -4.79 -0.04
N LYS A 172 -6.05 -4.38 -0.19
CA LYS A 172 -6.83 -3.92 0.98
C LYS A 172 -6.92 -5.01 2.05
N LYS A 173 -7.28 -6.24 1.67
CA LYS A 173 -7.36 -7.37 2.60
C LYS A 173 -6.00 -7.69 3.24
N TYR A 174 -4.92 -7.61 2.46
CA TYR A 174 -3.56 -7.75 2.95
C TYR A 174 -3.23 -6.67 3.99
N SER A 175 -3.57 -5.42 3.73
CA SER A 175 -3.34 -4.29 4.64
C SER A 175 -4.14 -4.41 5.95
N ASP A 176 -5.39 -4.87 5.85
CA ASP A 176 -6.22 -5.15 7.04
C ASP A 176 -5.57 -6.26 7.89
N GLY A 177 -5.17 -7.37 7.27
CA GLY A 177 -4.48 -8.48 7.95
C GLY A 177 -3.11 -8.09 8.50
N LEU A 178 -2.39 -7.17 7.86
CA LEU A 178 -1.14 -6.60 8.40
C LEU A 178 -1.38 -5.80 9.67
N THR A 179 -2.51 -5.08 9.72
CA THR A 179 -2.93 -4.35 10.93
C THR A 179 -3.22 -5.33 12.07
N GLU A 180 -3.94 -6.42 11.81
CA GLU A 180 -4.23 -7.47 12.79
C GLU A 180 -2.94 -8.15 13.27
N PHE A 181 -2.03 -8.50 12.37
CA PHE A 181 -0.73 -9.07 12.72
C PHE A 181 0.04 -8.18 13.70
N ASN A 182 0.12 -6.87 13.43
CA ASN A 182 0.80 -5.94 14.32
C ASN A 182 0.09 -5.83 15.68
N GLN A 183 -1.25 -5.84 15.72
CA GLN A 183 -2.00 -5.83 16.98
C GLN A 183 -1.73 -7.07 17.84
N TYR A 184 -1.56 -8.26 17.23
CA TYR A 184 -1.19 -9.47 17.96
C TYR A 184 0.24 -9.38 18.49
N LEU A 185 1.19 -8.86 17.70
CA LEU A 185 2.55 -8.64 18.17
C LEU A 185 2.63 -7.64 19.33
N ASP A 186 1.89 -6.55 19.26
CA ASP A 186 1.85 -5.53 20.31
C ASP A 186 1.27 -6.07 21.64
N LYS A 187 0.47 -7.13 21.56
CA LYS A 187 -0.10 -7.86 22.72
C LYS A 187 0.74 -9.07 23.14
N ASP A 188 1.91 -9.29 22.55
CA ASP A 188 2.74 -10.49 22.74
C ASP A 188 2.00 -11.82 22.41
N ASP A 189 0.93 -11.75 21.59
CA ASP A 189 0.14 -12.91 21.16
C ASP A 189 0.78 -13.58 19.94
N ILE A 190 1.85 -14.32 20.19
CA ILE A 190 2.66 -14.97 19.14
C ILE A 190 1.83 -15.99 18.34
N THR A 191 0.91 -16.70 18.99
CA THR A 191 0.10 -17.73 18.34
C THR A 191 -0.80 -17.13 17.26
N ASN A 192 -1.55 -16.08 17.59
CA ASN A 192 -2.41 -15.41 16.62
C ASN A 192 -1.61 -14.60 15.60
N ALA A 193 -0.45 -14.04 15.98
CA ALA A 193 0.45 -13.40 15.02
C ALA A 193 0.96 -14.40 13.95
N LYS A 194 1.34 -15.63 14.33
CA LYS A 194 1.72 -16.70 13.38
C LYS A 194 0.57 -17.03 12.43
N THR A 195 -0.64 -17.23 12.94
CA THR A 195 -1.83 -17.52 12.13
C THR A 195 -2.15 -16.39 11.14
N SER A 196 -2.05 -15.13 11.61
CA SER A 196 -2.25 -13.95 10.77
C SER A 196 -1.19 -13.87 9.66
N LEU A 197 0.09 -14.12 9.99
CA LEU A 197 1.18 -14.15 9.01
C LEU A 197 0.98 -15.24 7.95
N ASP A 198 0.53 -16.42 8.33
CA ASP A 198 0.22 -17.49 7.38
C ASP A 198 -0.96 -17.12 6.45
N THR A 199 -1.94 -16.39 6.96
CA THR A 199 -3.02 -15.82 6.15
C THR A 199 -2.48 -14.80 5.15
N LEU A 200 -1.58 -13.90 5.58
CA LEU A 200 -0.94 -12.90 4.71
C LEU A 200 -0.15 -13.53 3.57
N LYS A 201 0.52 -14.67 3.80
CA LYS A 201 1.27 -15.43 2.76
C LYS A 201 0.37 -16.02 1.67
N ASN A 202 -0.92 -16.21 1.94
CA ASN A 202 -1.85 -16.81 0.99
C ASN A 202 -2.38 -15.83 -0.04
N TYR A 203 -2.23 -14.51 0.14
CA TYR A 203 -2.66 -13.53 -0.85
C TYR A 203 -1.83 -13.63 -2.13
N LYS A 204 -2.51 -13.62 -3.27
CA LYS A 204 -1.90 -13.66 -4.61
C LYS A 204 -2.22 -12.39 -5.36
N PHE A 205 -1.24 -11.88 -6.05
CA PHE A 205 -1.34 -10.66 -6.86
C PHE A 205 -1.01 -11.00 -8.32
N ASN A 206 -1.69 -10.35 -9.25
CA ASN A 206 -1.44 -10.50 -10.68
C ASN A 206 -0.16 -9.76 -11.09
N SER A 207 0.12 -8.63 -10.47
CA SER A 207 1.35 -7.86 -10.70
C SER A 207 2.55 -8.57 -10.09
N SER A 208 3.52 -8.94 -10.94
CA SER A 208 4.80 -9.54 -10.49
C SER A 208 5.57 -8.59 -9.57
N LYS A 209 5.62 -7.30 -9.92
CA LYS A 209 6.29 -6.27 -9.12
C LYS A 209 5.69 -6.13 -7.73
N LEU A 210 4.35 -6.13 -7.62
CA LEU A 210 3.65 -6.09 -6.34
C LEU A 210 3.89 -7.38 -5.55
N SER A 211 3.83 -8.54 -6.23
CA SER A 211 4.11 -9.84 -5.61
C SER A 211 5.51 -9.91 -5.00
N GLU A 212 6.54 -9.42 -5.69
CA GLU A 212 7.91 -9.37 -5.19
C GLU A 212 8.04 -8.45 -3.97
N LYS A 213 7.40 -7.28 -4.02
CA LYS A 213 7.39 -6.33 -2.89
C LYS A 213 6.72 -6.94 -1.67
N ILE A 214 5.54 -7.54 -1.83
CA ILE A 214 4.82 -8.22 -0.74
C ILE A 214 5.64 -9.38 -0.17
N LYS A 215 6.30 -10.17 -1.02
CA LYS A 215 7.20 -11.24 -0.57
C LYS A 215 8.34 -10.71 0.30
N SER A 216 8.93 -9.58 -0.06
CA SER A 216 9.95 -8.93 0.76
C SER A 216 9.39 -8.48 2.10
N ASN A 217 8.21 -7.83 2.10
CA ASN A 217 7.54 -7.40 3.33
C ASN A 217 7.23 -8.59 4.25
N LEU A 218 6.75 -9.70 3.71
CA LEU A 218 6.46 -10.92 4.47
C LEU A 218 7.72 -11.49 5.14
N ALA A 219 8.86 -11.49 4.45
CA ALA A 219 10.13 -11.94 5.04
C ALA A 219 10.58 -11.03 6.22
N ASP A 220 10.29 -9.75 6.15
CA ASP A 220 10.59 -8.83 7.25
C ASP A 220 9.62 -9.00 8.43
N LEU A 221 8.34 -9.34 8.17
CA LEU A 221 7.39 -9.69 9.21
C LEU A 221 7.78 -10.99 9.93
N GLU A 222 8.29 -11.99 9.21
CA GLU A 222 8.82 -13.23 9.80
C GLU A 222 9.96 -12.92 10.78
N LYS A 223 10.94 -12.13 10.35
CA LYS A 223 12.06 -11.72 11.23
C LYS A 223 11.57 -10.95 12.46
N LYS A 224 10.55 -10.09 12.29
CA LYS A 224 9.96 -9.33 13.41
C LYS A 224 9.30 -10.27 14.40
N LEU A 225 8.55 -11.25 13.91
CA LEU A 225 7.88 -12.27 14.72
C LEU A 225 8.89 -13.12 15.50
N ASP A 226 9.92 -13.64 14.82
CA ASP A 226 10.99 -14.46 15.45
C ASP A 226 11.71 -13.68 16.55
N LYS A 227 12.01 -12.40 16.31
CA LYS A 227 12.65 -11.53 17.30
C LYS A 227 11.76 -11.33 18.53
N GLN A 228 10.46 -11.14 18.34
CA GLN A 228 9.49 -10.97 19.43
C GLN A 228 9.37 -12.27 20.25
N GLU A 229 9.20 -13.40 19.56
CA GLU A 229 9.13 -14.73 20.20
C GLU A 229 10.37 -15.01 21.05
N LYS A 230 11.56 -14.74 20.49
CA LYS A 230 12.82 -14.88 21.23
C LYS A 230 12.87 -13.96 22.46
N SER A 231 12.47 -12.70 22.31
CA SER A 231 12.45 -11.73 23.42
C SER A 231 11.52 -12.19 24.55
N ILE A 232 10.36 -12.74 24.23
CA ILE A 232 9.41 -13.27 25.21
C ILE A 232 10.03 -14.47 25.94
N LYS A 233 10.63 -15.40 25.19
CA LYS A 233 11.29 -16.57 25.75
C LYS A 233 12.46 -16.17 26.68
N ASP A 234 13.27 -15.22 26.24
CA ASP A 234 14.40 -14.72 27.05
C ASP A 234 13.92 -14.07 28.38
N LYS A 235 12.83 -13.27 28.30
CA LYS A 235 12.18 -12.67 29.48
C LYS A 235 11.60 -13.73 30.43
N GLN A 236 11.00 -14.79 29.90
CA GLN A 236 10.46 -15.89 30.69
C GLN A 236 11.59 -16.67 31.38
N THR A 237 12.69 -16.93 30.66
CA THR A 237 13.88 -17.59 31.20
C THR A 237 14.52 -16.75 32.31
N ALA A 238 14.71 -15.43 32.07
CA ALA A 238 15.28 -14.53 33.09
C ALA A 238 14.41 -14.45 34.36
N LYS A 239 13.06 -14.39 34.20
CA LYS A 239 12.14 -14.44 35.35
C LYS A 239 12.19 -15.77 36.12
N ALA A 240 12.38 -16.88 35.38
CA ALA A 240 12.52 -18.19 35.98
C ALA A 240 13.84 -18.28 36.77
N GLU A 241 14.94 -17.76 36.22
CA GLU A 241 16.25 -17.69 36.88
C GLU A 241 16.23 -16.77 38.11
N GLU A 242 15.54 -15.62 38.04
CA GLU A 242 15.39 -14.70 39.19
C GLU A 242 14.60 -15.35 40.30
N LYS A 243 13.48 -16.02 40.00
CA LYS A 243 12.70 -16.80 40.97
C LYS A 243 13.52 -17.97 41.58
N ALA A 244 14.35 -18.62 40.77
CA ALA A 244 15.24 -19.68 41.26
C ALA A 244 16.32 -19.12 42.19
N LYS A 245 16.89 -17.93 41.91
CA LYS A 245 17.85 -17.23 42.78
C LYS A 245 17.21 -16.73 44.07
N GLU A 246 15.99 -16.20 44.04
CA GLU A 246 15.23 -15.84 45.24
C GLU A 246 14.92 -17.05 46.10
N ALA A 247 14.50 -18.17 45.50
CA ALA A 247 14.29 -19.43 46.24
C ALA A 247 15.57 -19.95 46.84
N GLN A 248 16.72 -19.81 46.17
CA GLN A 248 18.03 -20.22 46.65
C GLN A 248 18.57 -19.28 47.75
N ALA A 249 18.31 -17.94 47.62
CA ALA A 249 18.67 -16.96 48.65
C ALA A 249 17.86 -17.16 49.94
N THR A 250 16.57 -17.50 49.83
CA THR A 250 15.71 -17.81 50.99
C THR A 250 16.14 -19.16 51.65
N ALA A 251 16.65 -20.08 50.84
CA ALA A 251 17.16 -21.36 51.32
C ALA A 251 18.52 -21.24 52.10
N THR A 252 19.28 -20.14 51.85
CA THR A 252 20.62 -19.97 52.45
C THR A 252 20.58 -19.18 53.76
N SER A 253 19.48 -18.51 54.10
CA SER A 253 19.40 -17.64 55.30
C SER A 253 18.81 -18.26 56.57
N GLY A 254 18.40 -19.51 56.55
CA GLY A 254 17.95 -20.23 57.74
C GLY A 254 18.08 -21.72 57.53
N GLY A 255 19.09 -22.34 58.15
CA GLY A 255 19.32 -23.78 58.09
C GLY A 255 18.07 -24.54 58.55
N ILE A 256 17.35 -25.15 57.61
CA ILE A 256 16.20 -26.01 57.91
C ILE A 256 16.75 -27.28 58.55
N SER A 257 16.41 -27.52 59.81
CA SER A 257 16.79 -28.70 60.53
C SER A 257 16.06 -29.95 60.04
N ASP A 258 16.69 -31.12 60.22
CA ASP A 258 16.04 -32.41 59.98
C ASP A 258 14.81 -32.64 60.87
N ASN A 259 14.75 -31.92 62.02
CA ASN A 259 13.63 -31.98 62.96
C ASN A 259 12.51 -30.94 62.64
N ASP A 260 12.71 -30.06 61.70
CA ASP A 260 11.64 -29.14 61.24
C ASP A 260 10.57 -29.91 60.44
N THR A 261 9.34 -29.46 60.50
CA THR A 261 8.24 -30.08 59.78
C THR A 261 8.22 -29.66 58.31
N ILE A 262 7.86 -30.59 57.46
CA ILE A 262 7.66 -30.32 56.03
C ILE A 262 6.48 -29.36 55.80
N PRO A 263 6.37 -28.68 54.62
CA PRO A 263 5.32 -27.73 54.34
C PRO A 263 3.90 -28.31 54.51
N ALA A 264 3.01 -27.51 55.12
CA ALA A 264 1.60 -27.85 55.23
C ALA A 264 0.97 -28.00 53.82
N GLY A 265 0.19 -29.06 53.63
CA GLY A 265 -0.39 -29.39 52.29
C GLY A 265 0.32 -30.50 51.53
N THR A 266 1.53 -30.91 51.96
CA THR A 266 2.23 -32.07 51.37
C THR A 266 1.38 -33.34 51.41
N SER A 267 0.57 -33.53 52.47
CA SER A 267 -0.40 -34.61 52.61
C SER A 267 -1.44 -34.67 51.50
N VAL A 268 -1.80 -33.53 50.95
CA VAL A 268 -2.76 -33.44 49.84
C VAL A 268 -2.13 -33.90 48.53
N VAL A 269 -0.89 -33.47 48.29
CA VAL A 269 -0.12 -33.84 47.08
C VAL A 269 0.13 -35.36 47.02
N PHE A 270 0.38 -35.98 48.13
CA PHE A 270 0.69 -37.43 48.25
C PHE A 270 -0.48 -38.26 48.82
N SER A 271 -1.72 -37.80 48.59
CA SER A 271 -2.96 -38.56 48.90
C SER A 271 -3.06 -39.02 50.36
N GLY A 272 -2.63 -38.20 51.32
CA GLY A 272 -2.76 -38.49 52.75
C GLY A 272 -1.71 -39.48 53.32
N ALA A 273 -0.76 -39.96 52.49
CA ALA A 273 0.31 -40.84 52.94
C ALA A 273 1.32 -40.17 53.89
N ILE A 274 1.23 -38.86 54.09
CA ILE A 274 2.16 -38.02 54.83
C ILE A 274 1.36 -37.16 55.81
N ALA A 275 1.69 -37.27 57.10
CA ALA A 275 1.08 -36.42 58.13
C ALA A 275 1.64 -35.00 58.09
N ASN A 276 0.82 -34.00 58.42
CA ASN A 276 1.25 -32.59 58.45
C ASN A 276 2.35 -32.30 59.51
N SER A 277 2.52 -33.20 60.49
CA SER A 277 3.58 -33.11 61.54
C SER A 277 4.86 -33.87 61.18
N THR A 278 4.95 -34.43 59.96
CA THR A 278 6.12 -35.17 59.47
C THR A 278 7.33 -34.24 59.40
N THR A 279 8.44 -34.65 60.04
CA THR A 279 9.74 -33.93 59.99
C THR A 279 10.47 -34.24 58.67
N TYR A 280 11.47 -33.43 58.29
CA TYR A 280 12.33 -33.73 57.13
C TYR A 280 13.03 -35.04 57.22
N LYS A 281 13.46 -35.39 58.45
CA LYS A 281 14.12 -36.70 58.78
C LYS A 281 13.15 -37.87 58.47
N GLU A 282 11.95 -37.82 58.98
CA GLU A 282 10.89 -38.82 58.71
C GLU A 282 10.47 -38.87 57.26
N PHE A 283 10.30 -37.69 56.65
CA PHE A 283 9.93 -37.59 55.23
C PHE A 283 10.91 -38.31 54.29
N ARG A 284 12.23 -38.22 54.61
CA ARG A 284 13.26 -38.93 53.80
C ARG A 284 13.14 -40.46 53.85
N GLN A 285 12.39 -41.01 54.78
CA GLN A 285 12.12 -42.45 54.87
C GLN A 285 10.90 -42.89 54.06
N THR A 286 10.17 -41.94 53.52
CA THR A 286 8.90 -42.22 52.79
C THR A 286 9.11 -42.53 51.32
N ASN A 287 8.11 -43.21 50.71
CA ASN A 287 8.08 -43.40 49.26
C ASN A 287 7.83 -42.06 48.52
N ALA A 288 7.15 -41.13 49.17
CA ALA A 288 6.92 -39.79 48.61
C ALA A 288 8.26 -39.05 48.39
N TYR A 289 9.17 -39.13 49.38
CA TYR A 289 10.54 -38.60 49.22
C TYR A 289 11.28 -39.30 48.05
N LYS A 290 11.22 -40.64 47.97
CA LYS A 290 11.85 -41.37 46.87
C LYS A 290 11.34 -40.89 45.52
N THR A 291 10.03 -40.63 45.40
CA THR A 291 9.44 -40.11 44.20
C THR A 291 9.98 -38.73 43.81
N ILE A 292 10.02 -37.78 44.75
CA ILE A 292 10.55 -36.44 44.46
C ILE A 292 12.07 -36.44 44.25
N ALA A 293 12.79 -37.30 44.98
CA ALA A 293 14.24 -37.43 44.80
C ALA A 293 14.59 -37.98 43.43
N THR A 294 13.83 -38.95 42.92
CA THR A 294 14.07 -39.54 41.60
C THR A 294 13.71 -38.57 40.45
N ASN A 295 12.59 -37.84 40.58
CA ASN A 295 12.05 -37.05 39.49
C ASN A 295 12.48 -35.59 39.50
N TYR A 296 12.83 -35.03 40.69
CA TYR A 296 13.00 -33.57 40.82
C TYR A 296 14.32 -33.17 41.48
N VAL A 297 14.55 -33.51 42.78
CA VAL A 297 15.60 -32.87 43.57
C VAL A 297 16.90 -33.69 43.72
N GLY A 298 16.86 -35.00 43.48
CA GLY A 298 17.96 -35.92 43.74
C GLY A 298 18.01 -36.39 45.18
N PHE A 299 18.71 -37.54 45.45
CA PHE A 299 18.78 -38.18 46.77
C PHE A 299 19.62 -37.41 47.77
N ASN A 300 20.53 -36.54 47.32
CA ASN A 300 21.42 -35.73 48.16
C ASN A 300 20.85 -34.30 48.39
N ALA A 301 19.57 -34.09 48.12
CA ALA A 301 18.95 -32.78 48.29
C ALA A 301 18.98 -32.31 49.74
N THR A 302 19.25 -31.03 49.94
CA THR A 302 19.12 -30.35 51.23
C THR A 302 17.64 -30.23 51.65
N ASN A 303 17.37 -30.01 52.94
CA ASN A 303 16.00 -29.76 53.38
C ASN A 303 15.39 -28.53 52.75
N ALA A 304 16.18 -27.54 52.42
CA ALA A 304 15.74 -26.35 51.67
C ALA A 304 15.30 -26.68 50.25
N GLU A 305 16.02 -27.53 49.54
CA GLU A 305 15.63 -28.00 48.18
C GLU A 305 14.38 -28.88 48.23
N ILE A 306 14.27 -29.73 49.23
CA ILE A 306 13.06 -30.55 49.47
C ILE A 306 11.86 -29.63 49.72
N LYS A 307 12.02 -28.62 50.61
CA LYS A 307 10.96 -27.63 50.88
C LYS A 307 10.49 -26.93 49.63
N ALA A 308 11.42 -26.37 48.86
CA ALA A 308 11.08 -25.65 47.61
C ALA A 308 10.33 -26.55 46.62
N CYS A 309 10.75 -27.81 46.48
CA CYS A 309 10.04 -28.78 45.63
C CYS A 309 8.62 -29.08 46.13
N LEU A 310 8.47 -29.29 47.44
CA LEU A 310 7.15 -29.56 48.02
C LEU A 310 6.21 -28.37 47.91
N GLU A 311 6.69 -27.16 48.16
CA GLU A 311 5.88 -25.93 47.98
C GLU A 311 5.44 -25.74 46.52
N TRP A 312 6.32 -26.01 45.55
CA TRP A 312 5.99 -26.01 44.15
C TRP A 312 4.91 -27.05 43.79
N LEU A 313 5.05 -28.29 44.28
CA LEU A 313 4.06 -29.34 44.07
C LEU A 313 2.69 -28.98 44.68
N ILE A 314 2.69 -28.39 45.88
CA ILE A 314 1.48 -27.92 46.55
C ILE A 314 0.79 -26.84 45.69
N GLN A 315 1.58 -25.92 45.13
CA GLN A 315 1.06 -24.87 44.23
C GLN A 315 0.46 -25.47 42.95
N LYS A 316 1.13 -26.44 42.35
CA LYS A 316 0.61 -27.17 41.16
C LYS A 316 -0.70 -27.90 41.45
N GLY A 317 -0.81 -28.52 42.67
CA GLY A 317 -2.06 -29.09 43.12
C GLY A 317 -3.20 -28.07 43.22
N LYS A 318 -2.93 -26.85 43.71
CA LYS A 318 -3.90 -25.74 43.75
C LYS A 318 -4.28 -25.24 42.36
N GLU A 319 -3.39 -25.34 41.36
CA GLU A 319 -3.63 -25.02 39.95
C GLU A 319 -4.44 -26.10 39.23
N GLY A 320 -4.84 -27.18 39.91
CA GLY A 320 -5.73 -28.21 39.38
C GLY A 320 -5.01 -29.42 38.76
N TYR A 321 -3.69 -29.56 38.95
CA TYR A 321 -2.98 -30.75 38.50
C TYR A 321 -3.47 -32.01 39.26
N GLN A 322 -3.93 -33.02 38.50
CA GLN A 322 -4.42 -34.29 39.06
C GLN A 322 -3.34 -35.36 39.20
N ALA A 323 -2.16 -35.09 38.63
CA ALA A 323 -0.99 -35.94 38.68
C ALA A 323 0.26 -35.11 38.97
N LEU A 324 1.36 -35.75 39.37
CA LEU A 324 2.64 -35.07 39.54
C LEU A 324 3.11 -34.49 38.22
N PRO A 325 3.54 -33.21 38.20
CA PRO A 325 4.08 -32.58 37.01
C PRO A 325 5.30 -33.31 36.43
N SER A 326 5.59 -33.05 35.16
CA SER A 326 6.78 -33.66 34.53
C SER A 326 8.10 -33.15 35.11
N THR A 327 9.17 -33.94 34.99
CA THR A 327 10.54 -33.53 35.35
C THR A 327 10.98 -32.29 34.55
N GLU A 328 10.50 -32.15 33.33
CA GLU A 328 10.81 -31.01 32.45
C GLU A 328 10.16 -29.72 32.94
N GLU A 329 8.93 -29.78 33.42
CA GLU A 329 8.25 -28.63 34.06
C GLU A 329 8.98 -28.20 35.34
N TYR A 330 9.44 -29.16 36.13
CA TYR A 330 10.26 -28.86 37.32
C TYR A 330 11.58 -28.19 36.94
N ARG A 331 12.31 -28.75 35.99
CA ARG A 331 13.57 -28.17 35.52
C ARG A 331 13.37 -26.75 34.98
N SER A 332 12.31 -26.52 34.21
CA SER A 332 11.96 -25.19 33.73
C SER A 332 11.66 -24.22 34.88
N ALA A 333 10.97 -24.68 35.92
CA ALA A 333 10.61 -23.84 37.06
C ALA A 333 11.82 -23.47 37.97
N PHE A 334 12.83 -24.32 38.04
CA PHE A 334 13.99 -24.15 38.94
C PHE A 334 15.31 -23.91 38.20
N GLY A 335 15.28 -23.73 36.86
CA GLY A 335 16.48 -23.42 36.08
C GLY A 335 17.51 -24.54 36.03
N ARG A 336 17.11 -25.80 36.15
CA ARG A 336 17.99 -26.99 36.22
C ARG A 336 17.95 -27.82 34.94
#